data_50fb9d4db5e614c38deb5c3ec778db32
#
_entry.id   50fb9d4db5e614c38deb5c3ec778db32
#
_cell.length_a   1.000
_cell.length_b   1.000
_cell.length_c   1.000
_cell.angle_alpha   90.00
_cell.angle_beta   90.00
_cell.angle_gamma   90.00
#
_symmetry.space_group_name_H-M   'P 1'
#
loop_
_entity.id
_entity.type
_entity.pdbx_description
1 polymer ?
#
loop_
_entity_poly.entity_id
_entity_poly.type
_entity_poly.pdbx_seq_one_letter_code
_entity_poly.pdbx_strand_id
1 'polypeptide(L)'
;MGNLMKLKVLYDIRLRRSITLSHRQDTSVILSITSYGKRVKGSAVYAVYSLIRQTVRAERVVLWLNEKDYNSQNLPSDLRFLCNYGLEVRFAKDIKSYTKIIHSLSAFPDKHIITADDDRYYTKNFVEELLEAHHQYPQAIITDYAKIPVSDANHQLAPYYDWPEYYHASTGFQYDPLKLFPLGVGGVLYPSHVFDNEVLNEAVFTSLCPHADDIWLYVMGLRSKAEKRILTDSRISCYHTDLLRQYFTKDRLTVKNRLDGENDSQLQALLAHYNMKMNIEN
;
A
#
# COMPACT_ATOMS: atom_id res chain seq x y z
N MET A 1 -12.38 -11.69 -5.03
CA MET A 1 -12.73 -11.44 -6.46
C MET A 1 -13.50 -12.62 -7.02
N GLY A 2 -14.70 -12.38 -7.58
CA GLY A 2 -15.53 -13.45 -8.12
C GLY A 2 -14.94 -14.07 -9.40
N ASN A 3 -15.24 -15.36 -9.65
CA ASN A 3 -14.72 -16.07 -10.82
C ASN A 3 -15.08 -15.40 -12.15
N LEU A 4 -16.28 -14.80 -12.23
CA LEU A 4 -16.75 -14.09 -13.43
C LEU A 4 -15.87 -12.86 -13.75
N MET A 5 -15.44 -12.14 -12.72
CA MET A 5 -14.57 -10.98 -12.86
C MET A 5 -13.15 -11.39 -13.30
N LYS A 6 -12.60 -12.49 -12.76
CA LYS A 6 -11.34 -13.08 -13.23
C LYS A 6 -11.40 -13.47 -14.69
N LEU A 7 -12.49 -14.15 -15.10
CA LEU A 7 -12.70 -14.56 -16.49
C LEU A 7 -12.77 -13.34 -17.43
N LYS A 8 -13.44 -12.26 -17.02
CA LYS A 8 -13.48 -11.04 -17.81
C LYS A 8 -12.10 -10.41 -18.00
N VAL A 9 -11.30 -10.30 -16.93
CA VAL A 9 -9.94 -9.76 -17.02
C VAL A 9 -9.08 -10.61 -17.95
N LEU A 10 -9.10 -11.93 -17.77
CA LEU A 10 -8.38 -12.86 -18.65
C LEU A 10 -8.83 -12.74 -20.10
N TYR A 11 -10.13 -12.63 -20.34
CA TYR A 11 -10.71 -12.47 -21.66
C TYR A 11 -10.20 -11.20 -22.34
N ASP A 12 -10.25 -10.05 -21.65
CA ASP A 12 -9.79 -8.77 -22.19
C ASP A 12 -8.27 -8.81 -22.50
N ILE A 13 -7.47 -9.36 -21.60
CA ILE A 13 -6.01 -9.42 -21.74
C ILE A 13 -5.58 -10.45 -22.77
N ARG A 14 -6.11 -11.68 -22.73
CA ARG A 14 -5.70 -12.79 -23.61
C ARG A 14 -6.11 -12.56 -25.06
N LEU A 15 -7.29 -11.97 -25.26
CA LEU A 15 -7.75 -11.59 -26.59
C LEU A 15 -7.28 -10.20 -27.04
N ARG A 16 -6.38 -9.57 -26.25
CA ARG A 16 -5.84 -8.22 -26.57
C ARG A 16 -6.92 -7.21 -26.90
N ARG A 17 -8.05 -7.27 -26.19
CA ARG A 17 -9.15 -6.34 -26.39
C ARG A 17 -8.78 -4.94 -25.92
N SER A 18 -9.32 -3.94 -26.60
CA SER A 18 -9.18 -2.54 -26.19
C SER A 18 -9.77 -2.36 -24.78
N ILE A 19 -8.99 -1.75 -23.89
CA ILE A 19 -9.39 -1.40 -22.53
C ILE A 19 -9.88 0.04 -22.54
N THR A 20 -11.13 0.24 -22.17
CA THR A 20 -11.68 1.59 -22.01
C THR A 20 -11.15 2.22 -20.75
N LEU A 21 -10.49 3.36 -20.90
CA LEU A 21 -9.95 4.17 -19.80
C LEU A 21 -10.83 5.39 -19.56
N SER A 22 -10.87 5.87 -18.32
CA SER A 22 -11.48 7.16 -18.00
C SER A 22 -10.73 8.31 -18.63
N HIS A 23 -11.42 9.37 -19.03
CA HIS A 23 -10.82 10.63 -19.45
C HIS A 23 -10.39 11.51 -18.28
N ARG A 24 -10.95 11.26 -17.08
CA ARG A 24 -10.55 11.97 -15.86
C ARG A 24 -9.21 11.44 -15.38
N GLN A 25 -8.26 12.34 -15.21
CA GLN A 25 -6.91 12.01 -14.75
C GLN A 25 -6.42 13.07 -13.77
N ASP A 26 -5.81 12.63 -12.70
CA ASP A 26 -5.07 13.48 -11.78
C ASP A 26 -3.57 13.29 -12.00
N THR A 27 -2.91 14.34 -12.47
CA THR A 27 -1.47 14.32 -12.79
C THR A 27 -0.58 14.56 -11.58
N SER A 28 -1.15 14.84 -10.41
CA SER A 28 -0.38 14.97 -9.16
C SER A 28 -0.08 13.63 -8.49
N VAL A 29 -0.70 12.54 -8.96
CA VAL A 29 -0.70 11.23 -8.30
C VAL A 29 0.01 10.16 -9.11
N ILE A 30 0.83 9.36 -8.43
CA ILE A 30 1.42 8.11 -8.92
C ILE A 30 0.82 6.95 -8.15
N LEU A 31 0.27 5.95 -8.85
CA LEU A 31 -0.06 4.65 -8.26
C LEU A 31 1.19 3.77 -8.28
N SER A 32 1.58 3.25 -7.12
CA SER A 32 2.78 2.44 -6.97
C SER A 32 2.48 1.06 -6.42
N ILE A 33 3.00 0.05 -7.11
CA ILE A 33 2.84 -1.36 -6.78
C ILE A 33 4.17 -2.11 -6.98
N THR A 34 4.42 -3.14 -6.20
CA THR A 34 5.54 -4.08 -6.43
C THR A 34 5.02 -5.50 -6.51
N SER A 35 5.76 -6.38 -7.20
CA SER A 35 5.43 -7.80 -7.30
C SER A 35 6.67 -8.66 -7.46
N TYR A 36 6.56 -9.93 -7.10
CA TYR A 36 7.67 -10.88 -7.14
C TYR A 36 7.23 -12.30 -7.50
N GLY A 37 8.17 -13.10 -7.95
CA GLY A 37 7.98 -14.53 -8.19
C GLY A 37 6.81 -14.84 -9.12
N LYS A 38 5.98 -15.82 -8.73
CA LYS A 38 4.82 -16.26 -9.53
C LYS A 38 3.69 -15.23 -9.58
N ARG A 39 3.65 -14.27 -8.64
CA ARG A 39 2.64 -13.22 -8.60
C ARG A 39 2.71 -12.30 -9.81
N VAL A 40 3.92 -12.04 -10.33
CA VAL A 40 4.15 -11.18 -11.51
C VAL A 40 3.37 -11.64 -12.74
N LYS A 41 3.23 -12.98 -12.92
CA LYS A 41 2.45 -13.60 -14.02
C LYS A 41 1.01 -13.96 -13.62
N GLY A 42 0.61 -13.64 -12.41
CA GLY A 42 -0.67 -14.02 -11.81
C GLY A 42 -1.43 -12.84 -11.23
N SER A 43 -1.43 -12.72 -9.90
CA SER A 43 -2.21 -11.72 -9.18
C SER A 43 -1.90 -10.29 -9.57
N ALA A 44 -0.62 -9.96 -9.82
CA ALA A 44 -0.21 -8.62 -10.24
C ALA A 44 -0.90 -8.16 -11.54
N VAL A 45 -1.16 -9.06 -12.47
CA VAL A 45 -1.89 -8.74 -13.71
C VAL A 45 -3.31 -8.24 -13.41
N TYR A 46 -4.01 -8.90 -12.47
CA TYR A 46 -5.35 -8.48 -12.06
C TYR A 46 -5.33 -7.16 -11.29
N ALA A 47 -4.37 -7.00 -10.39
CA ALA A 47 -4.18 -5.76 -9.63
C ALA A 47 -3.95 -4.59 -10.58
N VAL A 48 -2.96 -4.68 -11.45
CA VAL A 48 -2.62 -3.64 -12.45
C VAL A 48 -3.81 -3.35 -13.36
N TYR A 49 -4.50 -4.39 -13.87
CA TYR A 49 -5.69 -4.19 -14.71
C TYR A 49 -6.76 -3.36 -13.99
N SER A 50 -6.97 -3.58 -12.70
CA SER A 50 -7.94 -2.79 -11.93
C SER A 50 -7.46 -1.35 -11.70
N LEU A 51 -6.16 -1.16 -11.45
CA LEU A 51 -5.56 0.15 -11.16
C LEU A 51 -5.52 1.08 -12.39
N ILE A 52 -5.34 0.56 -13.60
CA ILE A 52 -5.39 1.38 -14.83
C ILE A 52 -6.82 1.78 -15.23
N ARG A 53 -7.85 1.13 -14.68
CA ARG A 53 -9.27 1.32 -15.03
C ARG A 53 -10.05 2.14 -13.98
N GLN A 54 -9.37 3.00 -13.25
CA GLN A 54 -9.99 3.86 -12.25
C GLN A 54 -10.88 4.94 -12.87
N THR A 55 -11.92 5.40 -12.15
CA THR A 55 -12.79 6.52 -12.56
C THR A 55 -12.00 7.83 -12.65
N VAL A 56 -11.05 8.04 -11.73
CA VAL A 56 -10.00 9.05 -11.82
C VAL A 56 -8.68 8.32 -11.94
N ARG A 57 -8.00 8.46 -13.07
CA ARG A 57 -6.71 7.82 -13.29
C ARG A 57 -5.59 8.62 -12.65
N ALA A 58 -4.64 7.94 -12.04
CA ALA A 58 -3.34 8.53 -11.70
C ALA A 58 -2.59 8.94 -12.98
N GLU A 59 -1.57 9.78 -12.85
CA GLU A 59 -0.66 10.09 -13.96
C GLU A 59 -0.05 8.82 -14.54
N ARG A 60 0.39 7.92 -13.65
CA ARG A 60 1.01 6.63 -14.00
C ARG A 60 0.61 5.56 -12.99
N VAL A 61 0.54 4.34 -13.47
CA VAL A 61 0.57 3.12 -12.63
C VAL A 61 1.96 2.53 -12.76
N VAL A 62 2.78 2.60 -11.72
CA VAL A 62 4.16 2.13 -11.73
C VAL A 62 4.26 0.77 -11.05
N LEU A 63 4.67 -0.25 -11.79
CA LEU A 63 5.00 -1.57 -11.27
C LEU A 63 6.51 -1.71 -11.13
N TRP A 64 6.99 -1.81 -9.91
CA TRP A 64 8.39 -2.07 -9.58
C TRP A 64 8.67 -3.56 -9.56
N LEU A 65 9.67 -3.99 -10.31
CA LEU A 65 10.14 -5.37 -10.36
C LEU A 65 11.64 -5.43 -10.02
N ASN A 66 12.05 -6.55 -9.40
CA ASN A 66 13.45 -6.79 -9.12
C ASN A 66 14.27 -6.86 -10.42
N GLU A 67 15.26 -5.98 -10.55
CA GLU A 67 16.16 -5.87 -11.73
C GLU A 67 17.00 -7.13 -11.97
N LYS A 68 17.20 -7.98 -10.95
CA LYS A 68 17.90 -9.24 -11.08
C LYS A 68 17.06 -10.32 -11.77
N ASP A 69 15.74 -10.25 -11.64
CA ASP A 69 14.82 -11.28 -12.15
C ASP A 69 14.13 -10.84 -13.45
N TYR A 70 13.95 -9.52 -13.64
CA TYR A 70 13.18 -8.96 -14.73
C TYR A 70 13.92 -7.81 -15.43
N ASN A 71 13.63 -7.69 -16.73
CA ASN A 71 14.04 -6.59 -17.58
C ASN A 71 13.01 -6.41 -18.73
N SER A 72 13.23 -5.46 -19.62
CA SER A 72 12.31 -5.18 -20.74
C SER A 72 12.13 -6.37 -21.70
N GLN A 73 13.11 -7.28 -21.78
CA GLN A 73 13.08 -8.42 -22.71
C GLN A 73 12.25 -9.59 -22.17
N ASN A 74 12.32 -9.86 -20.84
CA ASN A 74 11.65 -10.99 -20.20
C ASN A 74 10.33 -10.63 -19.49
N LEU A 75 9.86 -9.38 -19.63
CA LEU A 75 8.58 -8.95 -19.07
C LEU A 75 7.44 -9.83 -19.59
N PRO A 76 6.55 -10.35 -18.71
CA PRO A 76 5.40 -11.14 -19.12
C PRO A 76 4.51 -10.43 -20.15
N SER A 77 4.03 -11.19 -21.14
CA SER A 77 3.26 -10.64 -22.27
C SER A 77 2.00 -9.89 -21.85
N ASP A 78 1.36 -10.33 -20.75
CA ASP A 78 0.15 -9.69 -20.22
C ASP A 78 0.45 -8.33 -19.60
N LEU A 79 1.55 -8.20 -18.87
CA LEU A 79 2.01 -6.88 -18.37
C LEU A 79 2.46 -5.97 -19.51
N ARG A 80 3.19 -6.52 -20.49
CA ARG A 80 3.58 -5.77 -21.69
C ARG A 80 2.36 -5.23 -22.45
N PHE A 81 1.29 -5.99 -22.53
CA PHE A 81 0.03 -5.50 -23.10
C PHE A 81 -0.56 -4.34 -22.28
N LEU A 82 -0.52 -4.42 -20.96
CA LEU A 82 -1.05 -3.36 -20.08
C LEU A 82 -0.23 -2.07 -20.15
N CYS A 83 1.04 -2.13 -20.58
CA CYS A 83 1.84 -0.91 -20.83
C CYS A 83 1.20 0.02 -21.89
N ASN A 84 0.43 -0.52 -22.84
CA ASN A 84 -0.30 0.30 -23.81
C ASN A 84 -1.45 1.11 -23.19
N TYR A 85 -1.77 0.86 -21.91
CA TYR A 85 -2.91 1.45 -21.20
C TYR A 85 -2.50 2.25 -19.95
N GLY A 86 -1.22 2.63 -19.84
CA GLY A 86 -0.74 3.48 -18.74
C GLY A 86 -0.02 2.75 -17.61
N LEU A 87 0.30 1.45 -17.79
CA LEU A 87 1.26 0.78 -16.94
C LEU A 87 2.69 1.20 -17.33
N GLU A 88 3.46 1.68 -16.35
CA GLU A 88 4.91 1.84 -16.45
C GLU A 88 5.59 0.76 -15.62
N VAL A 89 6.48 -0.03 -16.23
CA VAL A 89 7.26 -1.02 -15.48
C VAL A 89 8.66 -0.48 -15.27
N ARG A 90 9.10 -0.46 -14.00
CA ARG A 90 10.44 -0.07 -13.60
C ARG A 90 11.15 -1.23 -12.94
N PHE A 91 12.45 -1.29 -13.16
CA PHE A 91 13.33 -2.31 -12.61
C PHE A 91 14.24 -1.67 -11.58
N ALA A 92 14.28 -2.23 -10.37
CA ALA A 92 15.05 -1.69 -9.27
C ALA A 92 15.56 -2.80 -8.35
N LYS A 93 16.45 -2.44 -7.43
CA LYS A 93 16.88 -3.32 -6.35
C LYS A 93 15.66 -3.74 -5.52
N ASP A 94 15.58 -5.06 -5.24
CA ASP A 94 14.53 -5.58 -4.36
C ASP A 94 14.84 -5.24 -2.90
N ILE A 95 13.98 -4.45 -2.30
CA ILE A 95 13.94 -4.12 -0.88
C ILE A 95 12.64 -4.62 -0.24
N LYS A 96 12.10 -5.72 -0.75
CA LYS A 96 10.86 -6.38 -0.29
C LYS A 96 9.63 -5.46 -0.43
N SER A 97 8.78 -5.39 0.61
CA SER A 97 7.57 -4.56 0.61
C SER A 97 7.85 -3.06 0.47
N TYR A 98 9.03 -2.61 0.89
CA TYR A 98 9.51 -1.24 0.73
C TYR A 98 9.64 -0.79 -0.72
N THR A 99 9.83 -1.72 -1.65
CA THR A 99 10.06 -1.46 -3.09
C THR A 99 8.98 -0.55 -3.68
N LYS A 100 7.72 -0.76 -3.33
CA LYS A 100 6.60 0.03 -3.87
C LYS A 100 6.63 1.50 -3.42
N ILE A 101 7.11 1.78 -2.22
CA ILE A 101 7.04 3.14 -1.66
C ILE A 101 8.39 3.87 -1.76
N ILE A 102 9.48 3.27 -1.34
CA ILE A 102 10.79 3.95 -1.26
C ILE A 102 11.29 4.36 -2.65
N HIS A 103 11.22 3.46 -3.64
CA HIS A 103 11.61 3.82 -5.00
C HIS A 103 10.69 4.87 -5.61
N SER A 104 9.40 4.87 -5.26
CA SER A 104 8.46 5.87 -5.77
C SER A 104 8.66 7.24 -5.15
N LEU A 105 8.88 7.33 -3.84
CA LEU A 105 9.22 8.60 -3.17
C LEU A 105 10.51 9.21 -3.75
N SER A 106 11.52 8.36 -4.02
CA SER A 106 12.77 8.82 -4.61
C SER A 106 12.62 9.25 -6.08
N ALA A 107 11.81 8.53 -6.87
CA ALA A 107 11.65 8.80 -8.29
C ALA A 107 10.67 9.94 -8.62
N PHE A 108 9.75 10.24 -7.72
CA PHE A 108 8.66 11.20 -7.90
C PHE A 108 8.48 12.09 -6.65
N PRO A 109 9.48 12.87 -6.25
CA PRO A 109 9.47 13.59 -4.97
C PRO A 109 8.33 14.61 -4.84
N ASP A 110 7.87 15.17 -5.97
CA ASP A 110 6.82 16.20 -6.01
C ASP A 110 5.42 15.63 -6.27
N LYS A 111 5.27 14.29 -6.28
CA LYS A 111 3.99 13.63 -6.52
C LYS A 111 3.43 13.01 -5.25
N HIS A 112 2.11 12.97 -5.15
CA HIS A 112 1.44 12.13 -4.18
C HIS A 112 1.60 10.67 -4.58
N ILE A 113 1.89 9.79 -3.65
CA ILE A 113 2.06 8.35 -3.93
C ILE A 113 0.89 7.59 -3.33
N ILE A 114 0.16 6.85 -4.16
CA ILE A 114 -0.80 5.85 -3.68
C ILE A 114 -0.14 4.48 -3.80
N THR A 115 0.04 3.78 -2.70
CA THR A 115 0.53 2.40 -2.70
C THR A 115 -0.61 1.41 -2.87
N ALA A 116 -0.33 0.30 -3.54
CA ALA A 116 -1.27 -0.79 -3.76
C ALA A 116 -0.56 -2.15 -3.69
N ASP A 117 -1.31 -3.21 -3.39
CA ASP A 117 -0.80 -4.57 -3.29
C ASP A 117 -1.09 -5.39 -4.54
N ASP A 118 -0.17 -6.27 -4.90
CA ASP A 118 -0.20 -7.09 -6.11
C ASP A 118 -1.17 -8.29 -6.06
N ASP A 119 -1.78 -8.54 -4.92
CA ASP A 119 -2.77 -9.60 -4.71
C ASP A 119 -4.19 -9.09 -4.46
N ARG A 120 -4.43 -7.80 -4.73
CA ARG A 120 -5.73 -7.14 -4.61
C ARG A 120 -6.28 -6.74 -5.97
N TYR A 121 -7.59 -6.76 -6.10
CA TYR A 121 -8.33 -6.17 -7.20
C TYR A 121 -9.11 -4.98 -6.67
N TYR A 122 -8.74 -3.78 -7.12
CA TYR A 122 -9.28 -2.53 -6.63
C TYR A 122 -10.61 -2.17 -7.32
N THR A 123 -11.52 -1.57 -6.57
CA THR A 123 -12.76 -1.04 -7.14
C THR A 123 -12.47 0.14 -8.06
N LYS A 124 -13.43 0.52 -8.87
CA LYS A 124 -13.22 1.59 -9.86
C LYS A 124 -13.03 2.97 -9.22
N ASN A 125 -13.58 3.18 -8.03
CA ASN A 125 -13.58 4.47 -7.34
C ASN A 125 -12.43 4.60 -6.34
N PHE A 126 -11.57 3.58 -6.21
CA PHE A 126 -10.51 3.54 -5.21
C PHE A 126 -9.62 4.80 -5.19
N VAL A 127 -9.15 5.24 -6.36
CA VAL A 127 -8.33 6.46 -6.46
C VAL A 127 -9.16 7.72 -6.17
N GLU A 128 -10.38 7.78 -6.68
CA GLU A 128 -11.29 8.91 -6.50
C GLU A 128 -11.61 9.14 -5.03
N GLU A 129 -11.94 8.10 -4.28
CA GLU A 129 -12.23 8.16 -2.84
C GLU A 129 -11.03 8.66 -2.02
N LEU A 130 -9.82 8.17 -2.32
CA LEU A 130 -8.60 8.65 -1.67
C LEU A 130 -8.31 10.13 -1.99
N LEU A 131 -8.52 10.56 -3.23
CA LEU A 131 -8.31 11.94 -3.64
C LEU A 131 -9.35 12.89 -3.04
N GLU A 132 -10.60 12.48 -2.93
CA GLU A 132 -11.65 13.28 -2.27
C GLU A 132 -11.31 13.54 -0.79
N ALA A 133 -10.83 12.52 -0.09
CA ALA A 133 -10.36 12.69 1.28
C ALA A 133 -9.09 13.56 1.35
N HIS A 134 -8.16 13.39 0.40
CA HIS A 134 -6.96 14.21 0.31
C HIS A 134 -7.28 15.69 0.06
N HIS A 135 -8.26 16.01 -0.77
CA HIS A 135 -8.70 17.40 -0.97
C HIS A 135 -9.24 18.03 0.31
N GLN A 136 -9.88 17.24 1.20
CA GLN A 136 -10.32 17.72 2.50
C GLN A 136 -9.17 17.86 3.51
N TYR A 137 -8.17 16.98 3.41
CA TYR A 137 -7.01 16.90 4.32
C TYR A 137 -5.69 16.84 3.54
N PRO A 138 -5.24 17.95 2.91
CA PRO A 138 -4.14 17.92 1.93
C PRO A 138 -2.78 17.48 2.47
N GLN A 139 -2.58 17.59 3.79
CA GLN A 139 -1.31 17.20 4.45
C GLN A 139 -1.40 15.84 5.14
N ALA A 140 -2.58 15.21 5.17
CA ALA A 140 -2.77 13.95 5.87
C ALA A 140 -2.45 12.74 4.98
N ILE A 141 -1.89 11.71 5.59
CA ILE A 141 -1.84 10.37 5.01
C ILE A 141 -3.25 9.79 5.04
N ILE A 142 -3.76 9.35 3.89
CA ILE A 142 -5.13 8.82 3.77
C ILE A 142 -5.08 7.32 3.58
N THR A 143 -5.87 6.58 4.34
CA THR A 143 -5.94 5.12 4.28
C THR A 143 -7.37 4.61 4.33
N ASP A 144 -7.62 3.43 3.77
CA ASP A 144 -8.90 2.73 3.89
C ASP A 144 -8.93 1.75 5.07
N TYR A 145 -7.75 1.26 5.48
CA TYR A 145 -7.59 0.32 6.60
C TYR A 145 -6.61 0.88 7.62
N ALA A 146 -6.95 0.79 8.89
CA ALA A 146 -6.11 1.30 9.96
C ALA A 146 -6.22 0.44 11.23
N LYS A 147 -5.23 0.57 12.09
CA LYS A 147 -5.30 0.17 13.49
C LYS A 147 -5.24 1.41 14.38
N ILE A 148 -5.82 1.30 15.57
CA ILE A 148 -5.68 2.32 16.60
C ILE A 148 -4.77 1.77 17.68
N PRO A 149 -3.56 2.33 17.86
CA PRO A 149 -2.72 2.01 18.99
C PRO A 149 -3.46 2.32 20.30
N VAL A 150 -3.44 1.36 21.22
CA VAL A 150 -4.07 1.47 22.54
C VAL A 150 -3.05 1.19 23.65
N SER A 151 -3.33 1.65 24.86
CA SER A 151 -2.53 1.30 26.05
C SER A 151 -3.05 0.02 26.71
N ASP A 152 -2.13 -0.71 27.35
CA ASP A 152 -2.45 -1.82 28.24
C ASP A 152 -2.89 -1.33 29.64
N ALA A 153 -3.15 -2.28 30.55
CA ALA A 153 -3.52 -1.99 31.93
C ALA A 153 -2.43 -1.24 32.73
N ASN A 154 -1.19 -1.23 32.26
CA ASN A 154 -0.05 -0.55 32.87
C ASN A 154 0.24 0.80 32.22
N HIS A 155 -0.65 1.31 31.36
CA HIS A 155 -0.49 2.53 30.57
C HIS A 155 0.73 2.49 29.63
N GLN A 156 1.18 1.28 29.24
CA GLN A 156 2.18 1.07 28.22
C GLN A 156 1.50 0.80 26.87
N LEU A 157 2.21 1.02 25.77
CA LEU A 157 1.72 0.65 24.45
C LEU A 157 1.39 -0.85 24.43
N ALA A 158 0.14 -1.19 24.18
CA ALA A 158 -0.31 -2.58 24.09
C ALA A 158 0.36 -3.27 22.88
N PRO A 159 0.49 -4.61 22.90
CA PRO A 159 0.98 -5.36 21.73
C PRO A 159 0.20 -5.00 20.46
N TYR A 160 0.91 -4.93 19.33
CA TYR A 160 0.35 -4.59 18.00
C TYR A 160 -0.91 -5.41 17.65
N TYR A 161 -0.99 -6.61 18.19
CA TYR A 161 -2.10 -7.53 18.00
C TYR A 161 -3.39 -7.07 18.65
N ASP A 162 -3.28 -6.41 19.78
CA ASP A 162 -4.41 -5.97 20.59
C ASP A 162 -4.96 -4.62 20.07
N TRP A 163 -4.29 -4.00 19.10
CA TRP A 163 -4.80 -2.76 18.50
C TRP A 163 -6.03 -3.04 17.65
N PRO A 164 -7.16 -2.40 17.93
CA PRO A 164 -8.37 -2.52 17.12
C PRO A 164 -8.11 -2.19 15.65
N GLU A 165 -8.65 -3.02 14.75
CA GLU A 165 -8.61 -2.80 13.31
C GLU A 165 -9.89 -2.12 12.84
N TYR A 166 -9.73 -1.09 12.01
CA TYR A 166 -10.83 -0.38 11.39
C TYR A 166 -10.68 -0.38 9.87
N TYR A 167 -11.79 -0.59 9.19
CA TYR A 167 -11.89 -0.57 7.74
C TYR A 167 -13.28 -0.09 7.36
N HIS A 168 -13.46 0.31 6.13
CA HIS A 168 -14.69 0.87 5.55
C HIS A 168 -15.96 0.48 6.32
N ALA A 169 -16.88 1.40 6.51
CA ALA A 169 -18.14 1.25 7.24
C ALA A 169 -18.04 1.25 8.79
N SER A 170 -16.90 1.40 9.39
CA SER A 170 -16.80 1.66 10.84
C SER A 170 -17.12 3.12 11.09
N THR A 171 -18.41 3.45 11.27
CA THR A 171 -18.82 4.80 11.62
C THR A 171 -18.76 5.03 13.12
N GLY A 172 -18.41 6.23 13.56
CA GLY A 172 -18.58 6.69 14.94
C GLY A 172 -17.45 6.35 15.91
N PHE A 173 -16.31 5.83 15.46
CA PHE A 173 -15.17 5.67 16.34
C PHE A 173 -14.35 6.97 16.41
N GLN A 174 -13.80 7.22 17.59
CA GLN A 174 -12.89 8.35 17.80
C GLN A 174 -11.45 7.86 17.79
N TYR A 175 -10.57 8.62 17.18
CA TYR A 175 -9.14 8.36 17.15
C TYR A 175 -8.35 9.67 17.12
N ASP A 176 -7.12 9.60 17.57
CA ASP A 176 -6.17 10.69 17.41
C ASP A 176 -5.53 10.59 16.01
N PRO A 177 -5.75 11.58 15.13
CA PRO A 177 -5.17 11.56 13.78
C PRO A 177 -3.64 11.48 13.74
N LEU A 178 -2.96 11.90 14.80
CA LEU A 178 -1.51 11.79 14.89
C LEU A 178 -1.05 10.37 15.23
N LYS A 179 -1.92 9.56 15.84
CA LYS A 179 -1.59 8.22 16.33
C LYS A 179 -2.17 7.08 15.51
N LEU A 180 -3.12 7.36 14.60
CA LEU A 180 -3.71 6.33 13.73
C LEU A 180 -2.60 5.60 12.96
N PHE A 181 -2.69 4.27 12.89
CA PHE A 181 -1.75 3.40 12.17
C PHE A 181 -2.33 2.96 10.84
N PRO A 182 -1.90 3.51 9.69
CA PRO A 182 -2.35 3.08 8.37
C PRO A 182 -1.88 1.67 8.06
N LEU A 183 -2.76 0.86 7.48
CA LEU A 183 -2.43 -0.47 6.95
C LEU A 183 -2.37 -0.43 5.42
N GLY A 184 -1.29 -0.92 4.85
CA GLY A 184 -1.07 -0.92 3.39
C GLY A 184 -2.08 -1.74 2.60
N VAL A 185 -2.77 -2.68 3.25
CA VAL A 185 -3.65 -3.68 2.61
C VAL A 185 -4.79 -3.11 1.76
N GLY A 186 -5.32 -1.97 2.12
CA GLY A 186 -6.41 -1.29 1.38
C GLY A 186 -5.91 -0.23 0.40
N GLY A 187 -4.60 0.05 0.45
CA GLY A 187 -3.99 1.17 -0.23
C GLY A 187 -3.89 2.41 0.65
N VAL A 188 -2.80 3.16 0.49
CA VAL A 188 -2.53 4.37 1.28
C VAL A 188 -2.06 5.48 0.35
N LEU A 189 -2.64 6.66 0.49
CA LEU A 189 -2.17 7.88 -0.17
C LEU A 189 -1.21 8.63 0.77
N TYR A 190 -0.02 8.85 0.29
CA TYR A 190 1.02 9.66 0.93
C TYR A 190 1.15 10.98 0.15
N PRO A 191 0.83 12.14 0.76
CA PRO A 191 1.06 13.44 0.14
C PRO A 191 2.54 13.65 -0.22
N SER A 192 2.82 14.42 -1.25
CA SER A 192 4.18 14.86 -1.54
C SER A 192 4.74 15.60 -0.33
N HIS A 193 6.02 15.37 -0.04
CA HIS A 193 6.73 16.01 1.09
C HIS A 193 6.18 15.70 2.49
N VAL A 194 5.33 14.68 2.66
CA VAL A 194 4.79 14.28 3.96
C VAL A 194 5.86 13.71 4.90
N PHE A 195 6.93 13.18 4.35
CA PHE A 195 8.08 12.66 5.08
C PHE A 195 9.31 13.53 4.85
N ASP A 196 10.22 13.55 5.82
CA ASP A 196 11.59 14.01 5.62
C ASP A 196 12.44 12.95 4.88
N ASN A 197 13.68 13.31 4.52
CA ASN A 197 14.56 12.42 3.77
C ASN A 197 14.94 11.14 4.52
N GLU A 198 14.72 11.08 5.83
CA GLU A 198 14.99 9.87 6.64
C GLU A 198 14.15 8.67 6.19
N VAL A 199 12.97 8.90 5.60
CA VAL A 199 12.14 7.82 5.04
C VAL A 199 12.91 6.97 4.03
N LEU A 200 13.91 7.53 3.35
CA LEU A 200 14.74 6.85 2.35
C LEU A 200 15.98 6.17 2.95
N ASN A 201 16.17 6.20 4.27
CA ASN A 201 17.35 5.65 4.93
C ASN A 201 17.31 4.11 4.95
N GLU A 202 17.78 3.50 3.84
CA GLU A 202 17.79 2.06 3.65
C GLU A 202 18.59 1.32 4.73
N ALA A 203 19.68 1.89 5.21
CA ALA A 203 20.51 1.26 6.24
C ALA A 203 19.74 1.07 7.55
N VAL A 204 18.92 2.04 7.93
CA VAL A 204 18.12 1.99 9.15
C VAL A 204 16.95 1.02 9.00
N PHE A 205 16.11 1.16 7.96
CA PHE A 205 14.94 0.28 7.87
C PHE A 205 15.32 -1.18 7.61
N THR A 206 16.38 -1.46 6.87
CA THR A 206 16.84 -2.85 6.67
C THR A 206 17.41 -3.47 7.95
N SER A 207 17.98 -2.67 8.85
CA SER A 207 18.54 -3.11 10.12
C SER A 207 17.48 -3.27 11.21
N LEU A 208 16.59 -2.29 11.37
CA LEU A 208 15.68 -2.20 12.51
C LEU A 208 14.26 -2.67 12.19
N CYS A 209 13.84 -2.60 10.94
CA CYS A 209 12.48 -2.93 10.51
C CYS A 209 12.44 -3.69 9.16
N PRO A 210 13.16 -4.82 9.01
CA PRO A 210 13.39 -5.46 7.70
C PRO A 210 12.14 -6.08 7.06
N HIS A 211 11.02 -6.21 7.79
CA HIS A 211 9.86 -6.99 7.37
C HIS A 211 8.52 -6.25 7.40
N ALA A 212 8.49 -5.01 7.88
CA ALA A 212 7.25 -4.28 8.13
C ALA A 212 7.33 -2.82 7.64
N ASP A 213 7.16 -2.63 6.32
CA ASP A 213 7.12 -1.29 5.71
C ASP A 213 6.05 -0.38 6.34
N ASP A 214 4.89 -0.92 6.70
CA ASP A 214 3.84 -0.17 7.38
C ASP A 214 4.32 0.44 8.72
N ILE A 215 5.13 -0.31 9.49
CA ILE A 215 5.70 0.17 10.77
C ILE A 215 6.73 1.27 10.51
N TRP A 216 7.60 1.08 9.53
CA TRP A 216 8.56 2.12 9.13
C TRP A 216 7.87 3.42 8.76
N LEU A 217 6.92 3.35 7.82
CA LEU A 217 6.17 4.51 7.34
C LEU A 217 5.36 5.17 8.44
N TYR A 218 4.83 4.37 9.37
CA TYR A 218 4.15 4.89 10.55
C TYR A 218 5.09 5.72 11.44
N VAL A 219 6.26 5.20 11.76
CA VAL A 219 7.24 5.92 12.59
C VAL A 219 7.74 7.17 11.85
N MET A 220 7.96 7.11 10.54
CA MET A 220 8.30 8.30 9.75
C MET A 220 7.17 9.33 9.77
N GLY A 221 5.91 8.90 9.70
CA GLY A 221 4.75 9.77 9.85
C GLY A 221 4.60 10.39 11.25
N LEU A 222 5.00 9.67 12.30
CA LEU A 222 5.06 10.23 13.65
C LEU A 222 6.16 11.30 13.76
N ARG A 223 7.34 11.05 13.17
CA ARG A 223 8.47 11.99 13.14
C ARG A 223 8.10 13.31 12.46
N SER A 224 7.46 13.23 11.30
CA SER A 224 7.00 14.42 10.57
C SER A 224 5.71 15.03 11.12
N LYS A 225 5.14 14.48 12.20
CA LYS A 225 3.86 14.90 12.78
C LYS A 225 2.71 14.92 11.75
N ALA A 226 2.79 14.02 10.78
CA ALA A 226 1.75 13.89 9.76
C ALA A 226 0.45 13.37 10.39
N GLU A 227 -0.66 14.04 10.12
CA GLU A 227 -1.97 13.48 10.40
C GLU A 227 -2.25 12.26 9.52
N LYS A 228 -3.02 11.32 10.03
CA LYS A 228 -3.50 10.16 9.30
C LYS A 228 -5.02 10.14 9.38
N ARG A 229 -5.67 9.94 8.24
CA ARG A 229 -7.12 9.91 8.15
C ARG A 229 -7.57 8.60 7.50
N ILE A 230 -8.59 7.98 8.10
CA ILE A 230 -9.23 6.82 7.50
C ILE A 230 -10.42 7.28 6.67
N LEU A 231 -10.65 6.63 5.54
CA LEU A 231 -11.84 6.85 4.72
C LEU A 231 -13.08 6.48 5.54
N THR A 232 -13.99 7.42 5.67
CA THR A 232 -15.31 7.20 6.26
C THR A 232 -16.33 7.00 5.14
N ASP A 233 -17.31 6.14 5.37
CA ASP A 233 -18.36 5.82 4.39
C ASP A 233 -17.85 5.20 3.09
N SER A 234 -16.59 4.74 3.07
CA SER A 234 -16.06 4.06 1.90
C SER A 234 -16.74 2.71 1.70
N ARG A 235 -16.95 2.38 0.43
CA ARG A 235 -17.33 1.02 0.03
C ARG A 235 -16.09 0.13 0.07
N ILE A 236 -16.27 -1.18 -0.03
CA ILE A 236 -15.14 -2.10 -0.17
C ILE A 236 -14.22 -1.60 -1.29
N SER A 237 -13.02 -1.16 -0.95
CA SER A 237 -12.06 -0.59 -1.91
C SER A 237 -11.33 -1.64 -2.74
N CYS A 238 -11.18 -2.86 -2.19
CA CYS A 238 -10.48 -3.93 -2.89
C CYS A 238 -10.95 -5.34 -2.50
N TYR A 239 -10.67 -6.31 -3.36
CA TYR A 239 -10.96 -7.74 -3.18
C TYR A 239 -9.70 -8.56 -3.35
N HIS A 240 -9.53 -9.63 -2.58
CA HIS A 240 -8.47 -10.58 -2.85
C HIS A 240 -8.60 -11.20 -4.24
N THR A 241 -7.50 -11.25 -4.97
CA THR A 241 -7.47 -11.88 -6.30
C THR A 241 -7.59 -13.39 -6.21
N ASP A 242 -7.08 -14.02 -5.15
CA ASP A 242 -7.14 -15.48 -4.95
C ASP A 242 -7.30 -15.87 -3.48
N LEU A 243 -8.55 -16.06 -3.03
CA LEU A 243 -8.89 -16.46 -1.67
C LEU A 243 -8.37 -17.87 -1.31
N LEU A 244 -8.42 -18.81 -2.27
CA LEU A 244 -8.02 -20.20 -2.00
C LEU A 244 -6.53 -20.33 -1.77
N ARG A 245 -5.71 -19.62 -2.55
CA ARG A 245 -4.25 -19.63 -2.41
C ARG A 245 -3.79 -19.05 -1.09
N GLN A 246 -4.50 -18.07 -0.55
CA GLN A 246 -4.18 -17.47 0.75
C GLN A 246 -4.32 -18.47 1.91
N TYR A 247 -5.28 -19.41 1.83
CA TYR A 247 -5.47 -20.41 2.88
C TYR A 247 -4.40 -21.51 2.85
N PHE A 248 -3.80 -21.78 1.70
CA PHE A 248 -2.90 -22.93 1.50
C PHE A 248 -1.41 -22.60 1.45
N THR A 249 -1.00 -21.32 1.38
CA THR A 249 0.43 -20.96 1.38
C THR A 249 0.93 -20.64 2.78
N LYS A 250 1.91 -21.43 3.25
CA LYS A 250 2.61 -21.24 4.53
C LYS A 250 3.52 -19.99 4.56
N ASP A 251 3.80 -19.39 3.42
CA ASP A 251 4.71 -18.23 3.26
C ASP A 251 3.96 -16.89 3.39
N ARG A 252 3.22 -16.70 4.47
CA ARG A 252 2.58 -15.41 4.74
C ARG A 252 3.53 -14.57 5.60
N LEU A 253 3.99 -13.43 5.07
CA LEU A 253 4.55 -12.35 5.89
C LEU A 253 3.65 -12.05 7.09
N THR A 254 2.33 -12.02 6.86
CA THR A 254 1.30 -11.87 7.89
C THR A 254 1.37 -12.93 8.99
N VAL A 255 1.72 -14.20 8.68
CA VAL A 255 1.79 -15.26 9.70
C VAL A 255 3.08 -15.15 10.51
N LYS A 256 4.22 -14.85 9.88
CA LYS A 256 5.48 -14.61 10.59
C LYS A 256 5.40 -13.36 11.47
N ASN A 257 5.00 -12.25 10.89
CA ASN A 257 4.84 -11.01 11.65
C ASN A 257 3.82 -11.18 12.80
N ARG A 258 2.87 -12.08 12.61
CA ARG A 258 1.74 -12.29 13.51
C ARG A 258 2.06 -13.20 14.68
N LEU A 259 2.78 -14.26 14.51
CA LEU A 259 3.00 -15.29 15.54
C LEU A 259 4.25 -15.02 16.37
N ASP A 260 5.22 -14.26 15.87
CA ASP A 260 6.53 -14.12 16.48
C ASP A 260 6.76 -12.76 17.17
N GLY A 261 5.73 -11.86 17.23
CA GLY A 261 5.87 -10.52 17.81
C GLY A 261 6.86 -9.62 17.07
N GLU A 262 7.17 -9.94 15.79
CA GLU A 262 8.16 -9.19 15.00
C GLU A 262 7.74 -7.72 14.83
N ASN A 263 6.44 -7.46 14.69
CA ASN A 263 5.95 -6.08 14.55
C ASN A 263 6.23 -5.25 15.80
N ASP A 264 6.02 -5.82 16.98
CA ASP A 264 6.28 -5.12 18.25
C ASP A 264 7.77 -4.85 18.43
N SER A 265 8.62 -5.84 18.17
CA SER A 265 10.08 -5.69 18.29
C SER A 265 10.63 -4.65 17.30
N GLN A 266 10.16 -4.63 16.04
CA GLN A 266 10.56 -3.66 15.04
C GLN A 266 10.08 -2.24 15.40
N LEU A 267 8.84 -2.10 15.87
CA LEU A 267 8.31 -0.81 16.33
C LEU A 267 9.12 -0.27 17.51
N GLN A 268 9.37 -1.10 18.53
CA GLN A 268 10.16 -0.70 19.70
C GLN A 268 11.61 -0.32 19.33
N ALA A 269 12.25 -1.07 18.43
CA ALA A 269 13.58 -0.74 17.94
C ALA A 269 13.63 0.63 17.25
N LEU A 270 12.64 0.95 16.42
CA LEU A 270 12.56 2.26 15.76
C LEU A 270 12.25 3.38 16.74
N LEU A 271 11.31 3.19 17.66
CA LEU A 271 10.99 4.20 18.69
C LEU A 271 12.21 4.49 19.56
N ALA A 272 12.96 3.47 19.96
CA ALA A 272 14.21 3.64 20.73
C ALA A 272 15.28 4.36 19.91
N HIS A 273 15.48 3.99 18.64
CA HIS A 273 16.48 4.61 17.75
C HIS A 273 16.25 6.12 17.58
N TYR A 274 14.98 6.53 17.44
CA TYR A 274 14.62 7.94 17.28
C TYR A 274 14.29 8.67 18.59
N ASN A 275 14.51 8.05 19.75
CA ASN A 275 14.15 8.59 21.08
C ASN A 275 12.68 9.05 21.16
N MET A 276 11.79 8.31 20.54
CA MET A 276 10.37 8.61 20.52
C MET A 276 9.62 7.83 21.60
N LYS A 277 8.62 8.48 22.20
CA LYS A 277 7.68 7.83 23.13
C LYS A 277 6.26 7.99 22.54
N MET A 278 5.53 6.89 22.51
CA MET A 278 4.11 6.93 22.15
C MET A 278 3.30 7.09 23.46
N ASN A 279 2.86 8.32 23.71
CA ASN A 279 1.92 8.57 24.81
C ASN A 279 0.51 8.24 24.30
N ILE A 280 -0.03 7.11 24.71
CA ILE A 280 -1.41 6.70 24.41
C ILE A 280 -2.25 7.09 25.62
N GLU A 281 -2.98 8.19 25.51
CA GLU A 281 -4.04 8.51 26.47
C GLU A 281 -5.28 7.71 26.07
N ASN A 282 -5.92 7.06 27.08
CA ASN A 282 -7.16 6.30 26.87
C ASN A 282 -8.35 7.18 26.62
#